data_6ba8d600c31731b994d07a37e548ebdc
#
_entry.id   6ba8d600c31731b994d07a37e548ebdc
#
_cell.length_a   1.000
_cell.length_b   1.000
_cell.length_c   1.000
_cell.angle_alpha   90.00
_cell.angle_beta   90.00
_cell.angle_gamma   90.00
#
_symmetry.space_group_name_H-M   'P 1'
#
loop_
_entity.id
_entity.type
_entity.pdbx_description
1 polymer ?
#
loop_
_entity_poly.entity_id
_entity_poly.type
_entity_poly.pdbx_seq_one_letter_code
_entity_poly.pdbx_strand_id
1 'polypeptide(L)'
;MAATVKRFLPNDFFIYQLTAITDSSAYDDTVRLDNRPDNRLVPPKIYAYIAQITDAVEVGFFVEKTAYTQDIFDKQTKNVLMQRADYLWQSECFECFLAQKYSSHYIETNLAINGCYNIYRFDGYRTPNQMPPLADTQHTLSIRHIAVLDDGYVLTFHIRHHNQALRLGECQFNLTAILYPIIHKAYVAVYYAFKHT
;
A
#
# COMPACT_ATOMS: atom_id res chain seq x y z
N MET A 1 -18.70 2.61 -3.23
CA MET A 1 -17.91 1.47 -2.71
C MET A 1 -18.67 0.20 -3.06
N ALA A 2 -18.04 -0.72 -3.77
CA ALA A 2 -18.69 -1.97 -4.17
C ALA A 2 -19.09 -2.78 -2.93
N ALA A 3 -20.20 -3.51 -3.00
CA ALA A 3 -20.72 -4.35 -1.89
C ALA A 3 -19.67 -5.37 -1.40
N THR A 4 -18.78 -5.78 -2.28
CA THR A 4 -17.71 -6.75 -2.03
C THR A 4 -16.69 -6.24 -1.01
N VAL A 5 -16.31 -4.96 -1.04
CA VAL A 5 -15.35 -4.37 -0.09
C VAL A 5 -15.86 -4.42 1.34
N LYS A 6 -17.17 -4.22 1.55
CA LYS A 6 -17.78 -4.24 2.90
C LYS A 6 -17.62 -5.55 3.66
N ARG A 7 -17.39 -6.68 2.97
CA ARG A 7 -17.23 -8.00 3.61
C ARG A 7 -15.89 -8.17 4.33
N PHE A 8 -14.90 -7.33 3.99
CA PHE A 8 -13.55 -7.42 4.55
C PHE A 8 -13.27 -6.35 5.59
N LEU A 9 -14.22 -5.43 5.82
CA LEU A 9 -14.02 -4.34 6.76
C LEU A 9 -14.33 -4.77 8.18
N PRO A 10 -13.46 -4.45 9.17
CA PRO A 10 -13.75 -4.57 10.59
C PRO A 10 -14.94 -3.67 11.00
N ASN A 11 -15.46 -3.86 12.21
CA ASN A 11 -16.61 -3.08 12.69
C ASN A 11 -16.30 -1.59 12.89
N ASP A 12 -15.08 -1.27 13.35
CA ASP A 12 -14.58 0.09 13.56
C ASP A 12 -13.36 0.32 12.67
N PHE A 13 -13.54 1.10 11.60
CA PHE A 13 -12.48 1.38 10.63
C PHE A 13 -12.56 2.80 10.10
N PHE A 14 -11.41 3.30 9.65
CA PHE A 14 -11.31 4.49 8.81
C PHE A 14 -10.99 4.05 7.39
N ILE A 15 -11.79 4.49 6.42
CA ILE A 15 -11.57 4.17 5.00
C ILE A 15 -11.30 5.44 4.20
N TYR A 16 -10.39 5.33 3.27
CA TYR A 16 -9.94 6.42 2.41
C TYR A 16 -9.87 5.96 0.96
N GLN A 17 -10.31 6.81 0.04
CA GLN A 17 -9.94 6.66 -1.36
C GLN A 17 -8.60 7.35 -1.56
N LEU A 18 -7.60 6.62 -2.01
CA LEU A 18 -6.30 7.18 -2.32
C LEU A 18 -6.38 7.96 -3.63
N THR A 19 -5.74 9.12 -3.67
CA THR A 19 -5.63 9.93 -4.88
C THR A 19 -4.37 9.55 -5.63
N ALA A 20 -4.48 9.26 -6.92
CA ALA A 20 -3.32 9.02 -7.76
C ALA A 20 -2.52 10.31 -7.92
N ILE A 21 -1.23 10.22 -7.62
CA ILE A 21 -0.24 11.26 -7.87
C ILE A 21 0.66 10.72 -8.96
N THR A 22 0.50 11.22 -10.17
CA THR A 22 1.40 10.90 -11.26
C THR A 22 2.59 11.85 -11.20
N ASP A 23 3.79 11.33 -11.34
CA ASP A 23 4.95 12.20 -11.55
C ASP A 23 4.77 12.87 -12.92
N SER A 24 4.45 14.17 -12.89
CA SER A 24 4.20 14.95 -14.11
C SER A 24 5.44 15.05 -15.02
N SER A 25 6.63 14.73 -14.50
CA SER A 25 7.85 14.67 -15.29
C SER A 25 7.95 13.38 -16.14
N ALA A 26 7.23 12.32 -15.75
CA ALA A 26 7.16 11.06 -16.48
C ALA A 26 5.90 10.96 -17.38
N TYR A 27 4.94 11.83 -17.18
CA TYR A 27 3.70 11.89 -17.95
C TYR A 27 3.80 13.01 -18.99
N ASP A 28 4.39 12.67 -20.13
CA ASP A 28 4.11 13.44 -21.34
C ASP A 28 2.61 13.24 -21.65
N ASP A 29 1.84 14.32 -21.71
CA ASP A 29 0.42 14.31 -22.09
C ASP A 29 0.15 13.65 -23.45
N THR A 30 1.20 13.29 -24.18
CA THR A 30 1.18 12.62 -25.48
C THR A 30 1.25 11.09 -25.41
N VAL A 31 1.46 10.46 -24.23
CA VAL A 31 1.46 9.00 -24.12
C VAL A 31 0.02 8.49 -24.25
N ARG A 32 -0.42 8.33 -25.48
CA ARG A 32 -1.68 7.68 -25.84
C ARG A 32 -1.43 6.17 -25.90
N LEU A 33 -2.16 5.41 -25.10
CA LEU A 33 -2.23 3.95 -25.22
C LEU A 33 -3.03 3.65 -26.49
N ASP A 34 -2.38 3.09 -27.51
CA ASP A 34 -2.97 2.82 -28.84
C ASP A 34 -3.51 4.05 -29.57
N ASN A 35 -3.53 4.01 -30.89
CA ASN A 35 -4.06 5.06 -31.79
C ASN A 35 -5.56 5.35 -31.62
N ARG A 36 -6.17 5.08 -30.46
CA ARG A 36 -7.55 5.43 -30.13
C ARG A 36 -7.58 6.78 -29.39
N PRO A 37 -8.44 7.71 -29.81
CA PRO A 37 -8.47 9.06 -29.26
C PRO A 37 -8.81 9.15 -27.76
N ASP A 38 -9.26 8.07 -27.09
CA ASP A 38 -9.75 8.07 -25.71
C ASP A 38 -8.97 7.15 -24.74
N ASN A 39 -7.84 6.59 -25.16
CA ASN A 39 -7.07 5.67 -24.29
C ASN A 39 -6.08 6.42 -23.37
N ARG A 40 -6.57 7.34 -22.55
CA ARG A 40 -5.84 7.79 -21.37
C ARG A 40 -5.81 6.63 -20.38
N LEU A 41 -4.63 6.32 -19.84
CA LEU A 41 -4.53 5.38 -18.73
C LEU A 41 -5.28 5.99 -17.54
N VAL A 42 -6.47 5.47 -17.26
CA VAL A 42 -7.19 5.85 -16.05
C VAL A 42 -6.59 5.03 -14.91
N PRO A 43 -5.93 5.66 -13.92
CA PRO A 43 -5.39 4.94 -12.78
C PRO A 43 -6.50 4.16 -12.06
N PRO A 44 -6.26 2.91 -11.63
CA PRO A 44 -7.25 2.14 -10.88
C PRO A 44 -7.60 2.86 -9.59
N LYS A 45 -8.85 2.77 -9.16
CA LYS A 45 -9.23 3.28 -7.85
C LYS A 45 -8.61 2.38 -6.78
N ILE A 46 -8.01 3.01 -5.77
CA ILE A 46 -7.50 2.32 -4.59
C ILE A 46 -8.22 2.88 -3.37
N TYR A 47 -8.76 1.98 -2.57
CA TYR A 47 -9.29 2.30 -1.26
C TYR A 47 -8.37 1.65 -0.22
N ALA A 48 -8.00 2.42 0.79
CA ALA A 48 -7.22 1.93 1.91
C ALA A 48 -8.03 2.11 3.20
N TYR A 49 -7.86 1.21 4.14
CA TYR A 49 -8.43 1.35 5.47
C TYR A 49 -7.43 0.99 6.55
N ILE A 50 -7.68 1.52 7.73
CA ILE A 50 -6.98 1.17 8.96
C ILE A 50 -7.98 0.99 10.08
N ALA A 51 -7.80 -0.02 10.91
CA ALA A 51 -8.70 -0.37 11.99
C ALA A 51 -7.96 -0.84 13.24
N GLN A 52 -8.54 -0.59 14.40
CA GLN A 52 -8.09 -1.19 15.66
C GLN A 52 -8.62 -2.61 15.76
N ILE A 53 -7.73 -3.56 16.06
CA ILE A 53 -8.10 -4.93 16.41
C ILE A 53 -7.36 -5.32 17.70
N THR A 54 -8.10 -5.55 18.76
CA THR A 54 -7.58 -5.91 20.09
C THR A 54 -6.28 -5.17 20.48
N ASP A 55 -5.12 -5.77 20.24
CA ASP A 55 -3.77 -5.28 20.56
C ASP A 55 -2.93 -4.90 19.34
N ALA A 56 -3.55 -4.87 18.16
CA ALA A 56 -2.91 -4.64 16.88
C ALA A 56 -3.68 -3.62 16.03
N VAL A 57 -3.07 -3.20 14.94
CA VAL A 57 -3.70 -2.41 13.90
C VAL A 57 -3.80 -3.27 12.65
N GLU A 58 -5.00 -3.32 12.07
CA GLU A 58 -5.22 -3.90 10.75
C GLU A 58 -5.16 -2.82 9.68
N VAL A 59 -4.43 -3.09 8.62
CA VAL A 59 -4.33 -2.24 7.43
C VAL A 59 -4.80 -3.05 6.24
N GLY A 60 -5.59 -2.43 5.38
CA GLY A 60 -6.05 -3.09 4.15
C GLY A 60 -6.12 -2.15 2.97
N PHE A 61 -5.95 -2.75 1.80
CA PHE A 61 -6.06 -2.08 0.52
C PHE A 61 -7.00 -2.87 -0.37
N PHE A 62 -7.89 -2.16 -1.05
CA PHE A 62 -8.66 -2.66 -2.18
C PHE A 62 -8.22 -1.94 -3.43
N VAL A 63 -7.82 -2.71 -4.45
CA VAL A 63 -7.39 -2.20 -5.76
C VAL A 63 -8.40 -2.61 -6.81
N GLU A 64 -8.96 -1.64 -7.53
CA GLU A 64 -9.93 -1.88 -8.60
C GLU A 64 -9.33 -2.77 -9.70
N LYS A 65 -10.13 -3.73 -10.17
CA LYS A 65 -9.73 -4.60 -11.28
C LYS A 65 -9.86 -3.86 -12.60
N THR A 66 -8.75 -3.68 -13.25
CA THR A 66 -8.61 -3.12 -14.59
C THR A 66 -7.73 -4.04 -15.42
N ALA A 67 -7.70 -3.90 -16.74
CA ALA A 67 -6.79 -4.70 -17.57
C ALA A 67 -5.33 -4.58 -17.11
N TYR A 68 -4.97 -3.42 -16.59
CA TYR A 68 -3.66 -3.12 -16.06
C TYR A 68 -3.37 -3.84 -14.73
N THR A 69 -4.25 -3.73 -13.73
CA THR A 69 -4.05 -4.36 -12.42
C THR A 69 -4.12 -5.88 -12.53
N GLN A 70 -4.91 -6.40 -13.47
CA GLN A 70 -5.04 -7.83 -13.70
C GLN A 70 -3.70 -8.46 -14.11
N ASP A 71 -2.96 -7.84 -15.03
CA ASP A 71 -1.67 -8.37 -15.47
C ASP A 71 -0.65 -8.46 -14.33
N ILE A 72 -0.65 -7.49 -13.41
CA ILE A 72 0.25 -7.46 -12.27
C ILE A 72 -0.16 -8.47 -11.21
N PHE A 73 -1.42 -8.41 -10.75
CA PHE A 73 -1.88 -9.20 -9.61
C PHE A 73 -1.99 -10.69 -9.94
N ASP A 74 -2.53 -11.06 -11.10
CA ASP A 74 -2.70 -12.48 -11.48
C ASP A 74 -1.36 -13.22 -11.61
N LYS A 75 -0.28 -12.50 -11.91
CA LYS A 75 1.06 -13.08 -11.96
C LYS A 75 1.68 -13.24 -10.57
N GLN A 76 1.53 -12.23 -9.72
CA GLN A 76 2.24 -12.16 -8.44
C GLN A 76 1.53 -12.89 -7.30
N THR A 77 0.20 -13.01 -7.32
CA THR A 77 -0.57 -13.71 -6.27
C THR A 77 -0.47 -15.23 -6.33
N LYS A 78 0.06 -15.80 -7.41
CA LYS A 78 0.19 -17.26 -7.57
C LYS A 78 1.18 -17.89 -6.58
N ASN A 79 2.19 -17.15 -6.16
CA ASN A 79 3.25 -17.64 -5.28
C ASN A 79 3.49 -16.63 -4.16
N VAL A 80 2.61 -16.59 -3.17
CA VAL A 80 2.76 -15.70 -2.00
C VAL A 80 3.86 -16.25 -1.10
N LEU A 81 4.92 -15.47 -0.92
CA LEU A 81 6.06 -15.77 -0.07
C LEU A 81 6.08 -14.79 1.10
N MET A 82 5.77 -15.26 2.30
CA MET A 82 5.88 -14.44 3.51
C MET A 82 7.36 -14.36 3.97
N GLN A 83 8.12 -13.44 3.40
CA GLN A 83 9.51 -13.21 3.80
C GLN A 83 9.84 -11.72 3.82
N ARG A 84 10.82 -11.34 4.64
CA ARG A 84 11.37 -9.99 4.61
C ARG A 84 12.19 -9.77 3.34
N ALA A 85 12.02 -8.61 2.72
CA ALA A 85 12.82 -8.17 1.58
C ALA A 85 12.99 -6.65 1.61
N ASP A 86 14.14 -6.17 1.16
CA ASP A 86 14.41 -4.75 1.03
C ASP A 86 13.98 -4.21 -0.33
N TYR A 87 13.90 -2.88 -0.43
CA TYR A 87 13.63 -2.15 -1.67
C TYR A 87 12.29 -2.47 -2.35
N LEU A 88 11.27 -2.86 -1.56
CA LEU A 88 9.96 -3.21 -2.10
C LEU A 88 9.28 -2.04 -2.82
N TRP A 89 9.58 -0.80 -2.42
CA TRP A 89 9.09 0.42 -3.09
C TRP A 89 9.62 0.61 -4.52
N GLN A 90 10.57 -0.20 -4.98
CA GLN A 90 11.01 -0.23 -6.37
C GLN A 90 10.11 -1.07 -7.28
N SER A 91 9.06 -1.66 -6.73
CA SER A 91 8.02 -2.40 -7.43
C SER A 91 6.65 -2.06 -6.83
N GLU A 92 5.62 -2.82 -7.16
CA GLU A 92 4.29 -2.64 -6.58
C GLU A 92 4.34 -2.85 -5.07
N CYS A 93 4.04 -1.78 -4.32
CA CYS A 93 4.16 -1.77 -2.88
C CYS A 93 2.98 -1.05 -2.22
N PHE A 94 2.51 -1.60 -1.11
CA PHE A 94 1.47 -1.03 -0.26
C PHE A 94 2.08 -0.70 1.09
N GLU A 95 1.93 0.55 1.50
CA GLU A 95 2.70 1.08 2.62
C GLU A 95 1.77 1.66 3.70
N CYS A 96 2.18 1.49 4.95
CA CYS A 96 1.61 2.19 6.08
C CYS A 96 2.73 2.82 6.91
N PHE A 97 2.64 4.13 7.07
CA PHE A 97 3.48 4.90 7.98
C PHE A 97 2.71 5.07 9.28
N LEU A 98 3.30 4.70 10.39
CA LEU A 98 2.67 4.75 11.70
C LEU A 98 3.62 5.39 12.73
N ALA A 99 3.14 6.44 13.39
CA ALA A 99 3.85 7.15 14.44
C ALA A 99 2.96 7.26 15.68
N GLN A 100 3.53 7.27 16.87
CA GLN A 100 2.80 7.75 18.05
C GLN A 100 2.55 9.25 17.94
N LYS A 101 1.42 9.73 18.44
CA LYS A 101 1.13 11.17 18.49
C LYS A 101 2.25 11.91 19.21
N TYR A 102 2.63 13.06 18.67
CA TYR A 102 3.69 13.92 19.21
C TYR A 102 5.10 13.34 19.17
N SER A 103 5.31 12.20 18.50
CA SER A 103 6.63 11.63 18.24
C SER A 103 7.12 12.00 16.86
N SER A 104 8.43 12.23 16.72
CA SER A 104 9.08 12.27 15.40
C SER A 104 9.40 10.87 14.87
N HIS A 105 9.43 9.89 15.77
CA HIS A 105 9.74 8.50 15.41
C HIS A 105 8.54 7.86 14.74
N TYR A 106 8.78 7.12 13.68
CA TYR A 106 7.75 6.36 12.99
C TYR A 106 8.29 5.05 12.43
N ILE A 107 7.38 4.16 12.15
CA ILE A 107 7.66 2.96 11.36
C ILE A 107 7.02 3.11 9.98
N GLU A 108 7.66 2.52 8.99
CA GLU A 108 7.17 2.33 7.64
C GLU A 108 7.04 0.84 7.38
N THR A 109 5.84 0.37 7.07
CA THR A 109 5.60 -1.01 6.66
C THR A 109 5.42 -1.05 5.16
N ASN A 110 6.08 -1.99 4.51
CA ASN A 110 6.03 -2.23 3.08
C ASN A 110 5.53 -3.63 2.82
N LEU A 111 4.49 -3.79 1.99
CA LEU A 111 3.95 -5.07 1.57
C LEU A 111 3.86 -5.10 0.04
N ALA A 112 4.54 -6.06 -0.58
CA ALA A 112 4.41 -6.35 -2.01
C ALA A 112 3.28 -7.35 -2.28
N ILE A 113 2.76 -7.37 -3.51
CA ILE A 113 1.69 -8.27 -3.95
C ILE A 113 2.04 -9.75 -3.77
N ASN A 114 3.31 -10.09 -3.93
CA ASN A 114 3.82 -11.48 -3.76
C ASN A 114 3.98 -11.89 -2.29
N GLY A 115 3.61 -11.02 -1.33
CA GLY A 115 3.71 -11.30 0.10
C GLY A 115 5.06 -10.99 0.73
N CYS A 116 6.06 -10.54 -0.03
CA CYS A 116 7.28 -10.00 0.55
C CYS A 116 6.97 -8.72 1.31
N TYR A 117 7.59 -8.55 2.47
CA TYR A 117 7.34 -7.39 3.33
C TYR A 117 8.60 -6.91 4.04
N ASN A 118 8.56 -5.68 4.54
CA ASN A 118 9.51 -5.19 5.54
C ASN A 118 8.86 -4.17 6.46
N ILE A 119 9.50 -3.93 7.59
CA ILE A 119 9.19 -2.84 8.51
C ILE A 119 10.49 -2.10 8.79
N TYR A 120 10.48 -0.81 8.55
CA TYR A 120 11.60 0.07 8.81
C TYR A 120 11.26 1.04 9.93
N ARG A 121 12.27 1.49 10.68
CA ARG A 121 12.14 2.50 11.72
C ARG A 121 12.89 3.77 11.35
N PHE A 122 12.33 4.88 11.74
CA PHE A 122 12.88 6.20 11.53
C PHE A 122 12.78 7.03 12.81
N ASP A 123 13.84 7.76 13.12
CA ASP A 123 13.89 8.67 14.28
C ASP A 123 13.32 10.07 13.94
N GLY A 124 13.11 10.34 12.66
CA GLY A 124 12.54 11.54 12.11
C GLY A 124 12.35 11.37 10.60
N TYR A 125 11.83 12.36 9.90
CA TYR A 125 11.59 12.27 8.46
C TYR A 125 12.84 11.83 7.70
N ARG A 126 12.81 10.60 7.16
CA ARG A 126 13.92 9.93 6.45
C ARG A 126 15.24 9.91 7.22
N THR A 127 15.18 9.78 8.54
CA THR A 127 16.37 9.77 9.40
C THR A 127 16.47 8.46 10.19
N PRO A 128 17.63 7.74 10.19
CA PRO A 128 18.84 8.05 9.45
C PRO A 128 18.67 7.86 7.94
N ASN A 129 19.38 8.69 7.16
CA ASN A 129 19.36 8.63 5.71
C ASN A 129 20.36 7.56 5.21
N GLN A 130 19.95 6.30 5.34
CA GLN A 130 20.71 5.14 4.84
C GLN A 130 19.82 4.26 3.98
N MET A 131 20.40 3.45 3.11
CA MET A 131 19.72 2.52 2.22
C MET A 131 20.31 1.10 2.30
N PRO A 132 19.52 0.07 2.60
CA PRO A 132 18.12 0.16 3.01
C PRO A 132 17.96 0.86 4.35
N PRO A 133 16.79 1.39 4.70
CA PRO A 133 16.54 1.97 6.01
C PRO A 133 16.73 0.95 7.14
N LEU A 134 16.83 1.41 8.38
CA LEU A 134 16.99 0.54 9.53
C LEU A 134 15.77 -0.38 9.70
N ALA A 135 16.00 -1.68 9.66
CA ALA A 135 14.94 -2.65 9.91
C ALA A 135 14.40 -2.49 11.34
N ASP A 136 13.08 -2.45 11.46
CA ASP A 136 12.41 -2.50 12.76
C ASP A 136 12.34 -3.93 13.29
N THR A 137 12.68 -4.07 14.57
CA THR A 137 12.67 -5.36 15.30
C THR A 137 11.64 -5.39 16.42
N GLN A 138 10.92 -4.29 16.66
CA GLN A 138 9.93 -4.19 17.72
C GLN A 138 8.51 -4.50 17.26
N HIS A 139 8.28 -4.48 15.95
CA HIS A 139 7.01 -4.78 15.35
C HIS A 139 7.05 -6.04 14.48
N THR A 140 5.91 -6.67 14.36
CA THR A 140 5.67 -7.75 13.39
C THR A 140 4.58 -7.35 12.42
N LEU A 141 4.73 -7.79 11.17
CA LEU A 141 3.69 -7.74 10.16
C LEU A 141 3.23 -9.17 9.90
N SER A 142 1.92 -9.39 9.91
CA SER A 142 1.32 -10.66 9.52
C SER A 142 0.26 -10.44 8.45
N ILE A 143 0.47 -11.04 7.27
CA ILE A 143 -0.47 -10.96 6.16
C ILE A 143 -1.72 -11.76 6.52
N ARG A 144 -2.90 -11.17 6.30
CA ARG A 144 -4.20 -11.79 6.55
C ARG A 144 -4.85 -12.27 5.27
N HIS A 145 -4.85 -11.42 4.26
CA HIS A 145 -5.41 -11.76 2.96
C HIS A 145 -4.55 -11.13 1.85
N ILE A 146 -4.31 -11.89 0.82
CA ILE A 146 -4.01 -11.44 -0.53
C ILE A 146 -4.97 -12.22 -1.41
N ALA A 147 -6.05 -11.58 -1.85
CA ALA A 147 -7.16 -12.25 -2.50
C ALA A 147 -7.56 -11.55 -3.79
N VAL A 148 -7.94 -12.36 -4.78
CA VAL A 148 -8.54 -11.91 -6.03
C VAL A 148 -10.06 -11.98 -5.87
N LEU A 149 -10.73 -10.87 -6.16
CA LEU A 149 -12.19 -10.74 -6.17
C LEU A 149 -12.67 -10.54 -7.62
N ASP A 150 -13.98 -10.53 -7.82
CA ASP A 150 -14.57 -10.30 -9.15
C ASP A 150 -14.27 -8.89 -9.66
N ASP A 151 -14.31 -7.90 -8.77
CA ASP A 151 -14.18 -6.48 -9.07
C ASP A 151 -12.85 -5.84 -8.62
N GLY A 152 -11.94 -6.61 -8.00
CA GLY A 152 -10.67 -6.09 -7.53
C GLY A 152 -9.78 -7.08 -6.80
N TYR A 153 -8.84 -6.52 -6.08
CA TYR A 153 -7.84 -7.24 -5.30
C TYR A 153 -7.82 -6.69 -3.88
N VAL A 154 -7.70 -7.56 -2.90
CA VAL A 154 -7.64 -7.20 -1.48
C VAL A 154 -6.32 -7.67 -0.90
N LEU A 155 -5.63 -6.73 -0.22
CA LEU A 155 -4.46 -7.02 0.60
C LEU A 155 -4.75 -6.54 2.01
N THR A 156 -4.62 -7.40 3.01
CA THR A 156 -4.77 -7.01 4.41
C THR A 156 -3.66 -7.59 5.26
N PHE A 157 -3.20 -6.82 6.23
CA PHE A 157 -2.18 -7.23 7.17
C PHE A 157 -2.36 -6.59 8.54
N HIS A 158 -1.82 -7.24 9.56
CA HIS A 158 -1.76 -6.74 10.91
C HIS A 158 -0.37 -6.25 11.26
N ILE A 159 -0.32 -5.14 11.97
CA ILE A 159 0.89 -4.61 12.60
C ILE A 159 0.72 -4.78 14.11
N ARG A 160 1.68 -5.43 14.77
CA ARG A 160 1.75 -5.60 16.22
C ARG A 160 3.07 -5.12 16.75
N HIS A 161 3.06 -4.48 17.91
CA HIS A 161 4.28 -4.26 18.70
C HIS A 161 4.50 -5.44 19.65
N HIS A 162 5.74 -5.86 19.86
CA HIS A 162 6.04 -7.07 20.64
C HIS A 162 5.66 -6.96 22.11
N ASN A 163 5.85 -5.78 22.72
CA ASN A 163 5.79 -5.60 24.17
C ASN A 163 4.62 -4.75 24.65
N GLN A 164 3.84 -4.16 23.72
CA GLN A 164 2.73 -3.29 24.09
C GLN A 164 1.59 -3.36 23.09
N ALA A 165 0.38 -3.06 23.53
CA ALA A 165 -0.75 -2.93 22.62
C ALA A 165 -0.59 -1.68 21.74
N LEU A 166 -0.77 -1.85 20.43
CA LEU A 166 -0.83 -0.76 19.48
C LEU A 166 -2.24 -0.16 19.53
N ARG A 167 -2.35 1.13 19.89
CA ARG A 167 -3.61 1.85 20.00
C ARG A 167 -3.72 2.86 18.88
N LEU A 168 -4.62 2.62 17.91
CA LEU A 168 -4.80 3.50 16.76
C LEU A 168 -5.18 4.93 17.19
N GLY A 169 -5.96 5.10 18.26
CA GLY A 169 -6.33 6.42 18.80
C GLY A 169 -5.14 7.23 19.33
N GLU A 170 -4.00 6.60 19.59
CA GLU A 170 -2.76 7.23 20.06
C GLU A 170 -1.75 7.43 18.93
N CYS A 171 -2.10 7.04 17.70
CA CYS A 171 -1.22 7.09 16.54
C CYS A 171 -1.64 8.16 15.53
N GLN A 172 -0.67 8.58 14.75
CA GLN A 172 -0.83 9.21 13.45
C GLN A 172 -0.45 8.18 12.38
N PHE A 173 -1.12 8.19 11.25
CA PHE A 173 -0.84 7.26 10.17
C PHE A 173 -0.97 7.90 8.80
N ASN A 174 -0.29 7.31 7.82
CA ASN A 174 -0.47 7.59 6.41
C ASN A 174 -0.46 6.28 5.63
N LEU A 175 -1.32 6.16 4.62
CA LEU A 175 -1.45 4.99 3.77
C LEU A 175 -1.11 5.37 2.35
N THR A 176 -0.20 4.63 1.72
CA THR A 176 0.21 4.85 0.33
C THR A 176 0.24 3.55 -0.45
N ALA A 177 0.16 3.65 -1.76
CA ALA A 177 0.37 2.55 -2.66
C ALA A 177 1.19 3.02 -3.86
N ILE A 178 2.10 2.17 -4.30
CA ILE A 178 2.95 2.38 -5.47
C ILE A 178 2.58 1.30 -6.48
N LEU A 179 2.21 1.70 -7.68
CA LEU A 179 1.94 0.79 -8.79
C LEU A 179 2.77 1.22 -10.00
N TYR A 180 3.37 0.24 -10.68
CA TYR A 180 4.20 0.46 -11.85
C TYR A 180 3.53 -0.12 -13.11
N PRO A 181 2.61 0.63 -13.77
CA PRO A 181 2.05 0.19 -15.02
C PRO A 181 3.11 0.10 -16.12
N ILE A 182 3.01 -0.95 -16.93
CA ILE A 182 3.80 -1.05 -18.15
C ILE A 182 3.06 -0.24 -19.23
N ILE A 183 3.59 0.92 -19.59
CA ILE A 183 3.08 1.74 -20.67
C ILE A 183 4.11 1.69 -21.81
N HIS A 184 3.74 1.14 -22.96
CA HIS A 184 4.62 1.05 -24.14
C HIS A 184 6.04 0.50 -23.85
N LYS A 185 6.13 -0.54 -22.99
CA LYS A 185 7.39 -1.13 -22.51
C LYS A 185 8.20 -0.26 -21.53
N ALA A 186 7.64 0.85 -21.06
CA ALA A 186 8.20 1.64 -19.97
C ALA A 186 7.41 1.42 -18.68
N TYR A 187 8.09 1.47 -17.55
CA TYR A 187 7.46 1.43 -16.23
C TYR A 187 7.21 2.87 -15.78
N VAL A 188 5.98 3.19 -15.41
CA VAL A 188 5.62 4.49 -14.83
C VAL A 188 5.13 4.26 -13.42
N ALA A 189 5.76 4.87 -12.45
CA ALA A 189 5.30 4.81 -11.07
C ALA A 189 4.03 5.65 -10.89
N VAL A 190 2.98 5.03 -10.36
CA VAL A 190 1.78 5.74 -9.92
C VAL A 190 1.73 5.66 -8.41
N TYR A 191 1.88 6.81 -7.75
CA TYR A 191 1.82 6.93 -6.31
C TYR A 191 0.40 7.28 -5.88
N TYR A 192 -0.07 6.62 -4.84
CA TYR A 192 -1.36 6.89 -4.23
C TYR A 192 -1.13 7.31 -2.79
N ALA A 193 -1.68 8.41 -2.37
CA ALA A 193 -1.55 8.90 -1.02
C ALA A 193 -2.87 9.43 -0.47
N PHE A 194 -3.02 9.36 0.84
CA PHE A 194 -4.08 10.03 1.55
C PHE A 194 -3.78 11.53 1.63
N LYS A 195 -4.72 12.37 1.14
CA LYS A 195 -4.65 13.82 1.36
C LYS A 195 -5.37 14.15 2.65
N HIS A 196 -4.66 14.68 3.64
CA HIS A 196 -5.31 15.39 4.73
C HIS A 196 -6.05 16.60 4.15
N THR A 197 -7.37 16.61 4.29
CA THR A 197 -8.21 17.80 4.05
C THR A 197 -8.17 18.70 5.26
#